data_1b3d454e86e2f15606a91173fd85fd47
#
_entry.id   1b3d454e86e2f15606a91173fd85fd47
#
_cell.length_a   1.000
_cell.length_b   1.000
_cell.length_c   1.000
_cell.angle_alpha   90.00
_cell.angle_beta   90.00
_cell.angle_gamma   90.00
#
_symmetry.space_group_name_H-M   'P 1'
#
loop_
_entity.id
_entity.type
_entity.pdbx_description
1 polymer ?
#
loop_
_entity_poly.entity_id
_entity_poly.type
_entity_poly.pdbx_seq_one_letter_code
_entity_poly.pdbx_strand_id
1 'polypeptide(L)'
;GSGKRLFADNTGVPAAFRLAQPARSFPKGATWLVYERAGEPVTGIDIWFLENLRQLVEFETVIAREYAERNTLRTETLRKAKRMGFADKHLGLLTGKSEREIRSIRKAAGVLPSYKIVDTCAAEFESFTPYFYSTYDPQNESVPSARKKVVILGGGPNRIGQGIEFDYCCVHGIM
;
A
#
# COMPACT_ATOMS: atom_id res chain seq x y z
N GLY A 1 -1.32 -27.26 -2.11
CA GLY A 1 -2.11 -26.13 -2.51
C GLY A 1 -1.44 -25.47 -3.70
N SER A 2 -2.11 -25.47 -4.88
CA SER A 2 -1.61 -24.86 -6.10
C SER A 2 -1.59 -23.33 -5.92
N GLY A 3 -0.42 -22.75 -5.72
CA GLY A 3 -0.23 -21.31 -5.82
C GLY A 3 -0.60 -20.86 -7.23
N LYS A 4 -1.45 -19.85 -7.37
CA LYS A 4 -1.73 -19.22 -8.67
C LYS A 4 -0.41 -18.67 -9.20
N ARG A 5 0.04 -19.19 -10.35
CA ARG A 5 1.20 -18.64 -11.04
C ARG A 5 0.83 -17.26 -11.61
N LEU A 6 1.68 -16.28 -11.40
CA LEU A 6 1.50 -14.92 -11.90
C LEU A 6 1.58 -14.84 -13.43
N PHE A 7 2.10 -15.90 -14.07
CA PHE A 7 2.25 -15.98 -15.53
C PHE A 7 1.68 -17.32 -16.00
N ALA A 8 0.73 -17.26 -16.93
CA ALA A 8 0.21 -18.44 -17.59
C ALA A 8 1.29 -19.06 -18.49
N ASP A 9 1.48 -20.36 -18.40
CA ASP A 9 2.54 -21.12 -19.06
C ASP A 9 2.41 -21.17 -20.60
N ASN A 10 1.68 -20.29 -21.28
CA ASN A 10 1.41 -20.45 -22.71
C ASN A 10 1.28 -19.17 -23.54
N THR A 11 1.98 -18.14 -23.17
CA THR A 11 2.03 -16.92 -24.00
C THR A 11 3.30 -16.84 -24.81
N GLY A 12 3.65 -17.84 -25.61
CA GLY A 12 4.57 -17.74 -26.76
C GLY A 12 5.85 -16.91 -26.65
N VAL A 13 6.23 -16.45 -25.48
CA VAL A 13 7.44 -15.65 -25.24
C VAL A 13 8.52 -16.60 -24.72
N PRO A 14 9.52 -16.94 -25.52
CA PRO A 14 10.64 -17.72 -25.03
C PRO A 14 11.49 -16.84 -24.12
N ALA A 15 11.22 -16.85 -22.85
CA ALA A 15 12.02 -16.15 -21.86
C ALA A 15 12.72 -17.17 -20.97
N ALA A 16 14.00 -17.36 -21.21
CA ALA A 16 14.87 -18.00 -20.24
C ALA A 16 15.09 -17.05 -19.06
N PHE A 17 14.49 -17.36 -17.94
CA PHE A 17 14.70 -16.63 -16.69
C PHE A 17 15.77 -17.31 -15.88
N ARG A 18 16.72 -16.57 -15.40
CA ARG A 18 17.69 -17.02 -14.41
C ARG A 18 17.39 -16.32 -13.08
N LEU A 19 17.30 -17.09 -12.01
CA LEU A 19 17.25 -16.52 -10.66
C LEU A 19 18.57 -15.74 -10.43
N ALA A 20 18.44 -14.43 -10.23
CA ALA A 20 19.59 -13.56 -9.96
C ALA A 20 20.10 -13.73 -8.51
N GLN A 21 19.23 -14.17 -7.61
CA GLN A 21 19.55 -14.44 -6.21
C GLN A 21 18.75 -15.65 -5.72
N PRO A 22 19.25 -16.38 -4.68
CA PRO A 22 18.49 -17.46 -4.08
C PRO A 22 17.10 -16.99 -3.64
N ALA A 23 16.09 -17.81 -3.90
CA ALA A 23 14.73 -17.55 -3.46
C ALA A 23 14.70 -17.31 -1.94
N ARG A 24 14.12 -16.21 -1.51
CA ARG A 24 13.90 -15.94 -0.08
C ARG A 24 12.44 -16.22 0.25
N SER A 25 12.21 -17.24 1.06
CA SER A 25 10.89 -17.55 1.61
C SER A 25 10.73 -16.86 2.96
N PHE A 26 9.62 -16.16 3.14
CA PHE A 26 9.27 -15.55 4.41
C PHE A 26 8.38 -16.51 5.22
N PRO A 27 8.45 -16.47 6.57
CA PRO A 27 7.53 -17.23 7.39
C PRO A 27 6.09 -16.92 6.99
N LYS A 28 5.32 -17.97 6.64
CA LYS A 28 3.93 -17.92 6.17
C LYS A 28 3.67 -17.66 4.68
N GLY A 29 4.60 -18.00 3.81
CA GLY A 29 4.27 -18.35 2.43
C GLY A 29 4.44 -17.27 1.37
N ALA A 30 4.98 -16.11 1.68
CA ALA A 30 5.46 -15.20 0.65
C ALA A 30 6.87 -15.64 0.21
N THR A 31 7.08 -15.80 -1.08
CA THR A 31 8.40 -16.11 -1.64
C THR A 31 8.80 -14.98 -2.57
N TRP A 32 9.94 -14.38 -2.31
CA TRP A 32 10.52 -13.39 -3.19
C TRP A 32 11.48 -14.03 -4.17
N LEU A 33 11.23 -13.81 -5.45
CA LEU A 33 12.04 -14.31 -6.55
C LEU A 33 12.54 -13.15 -7.37
N VAL A 34 13.83 -12.94 -7.42
CA VAL A 34 14.47 -11.97 -8.31
C VAL A 34 14.94 -12.72 -9.56
N TYR A 35 14.37 -12.37 -10.69
CA TYR A 35 14.76 -12.90 -11.98
C TYR A 35 15.52 -11.85 -12.78
N GLU A 36 16.66 -12.25 -13.35
CA GLU A 36 17.34 -11.51 -14.41
C GLU A 36 17.02 -12.16 -15.75
N ARG A 37 16.78 -11.36 -16.75
CA ARG A 37 16.78 -11.83 -18.12
C ARG A 37 18.20 -11.74 -18.70
N ALA A 38 18.64 -12.80 -19.33
CA ALA A 38 19.81 -12.75 -20.15
C ALA A 38 19.50 -11.88 -21.40
N GLY A 39 19.79 -10.58 -21.32
CA GLY A 39 19.89 -9.71 -22.48
C GLY A 39 18.79 -8.66 -22.73
N GLU A 40 17.56 -8.74 -22.12
CA GLU A 40 16.51 -7.73 -22.31
C GLU A 40 15.49 -7.68 -21.16
N PRO A 41 14.78 -6.55 -20.92
CA PRO A 41 13.79 -6.44 -19.83
C PRO A 41 12.63 -7.43 -20.02
N VAL A 42 12.43 -8.28 -19.02
CA VAL A 42 11.51 -9.43 -19.05
C VAL A 42 10.05 -9.04 -19.10
N THR A 43 9.69 -7.96 -18.42
CA THR A 43 8.29 -7.58 -18.22
C THR A 43 7.88 -6.36 -19.02
N GLY A 44 8.83 -5.61 -19.60
CA GLY A 44 8.58 -4.29 -20.15
C GLY A 44 8.13 -3.25 -19.11
N ILE A 45 8.11 -3.63 -17.83
CA ILE A 45 7.83 -2.69 -16.75
C ILE A 45 9.03 -1.79 -16.54
N ASP A 46 8.80 -0.48 -16.50
CA ASP A 46 9.85 0.49 -16.24
C ASP A 46 10.54 0.20 -14.90
N ILE A 47 11.86 0.31 -14.89
CA ILE A 47 12.73 0.02 -13.74
C ILE A 47 12.33 0.86 -12.51
N TRP A 48 11.79 2.04 -12.71
CA TRP A 48 11.32 2.91 -11.65
C TRP A 48 10.24 2.24 -10.77
N PHE A 49 9.27 1.56 -11.39
CA PHE A 49 8.23 0.82 -10.65
C PHE A 49 8.82 -0.36 -9.88
N LEU A 50 9.73 -1.09 -10.52
CA LEU A 50 10.38 -2.24 -9.89
C LEU A 50 11.23 -1.82 -8.69
N GLU A 51 11.90 -0.69 -8.79
CA GLU A 51 12.70 -0.11 -7.71
C GLU A 51 11.83 0.29 -6.50
N ASN A 52 10.64 0.86 -6.74
CA ASN A 52 9.69 1.14 -5.67
C ASN A 52 9.20 -0.14 -4.99
N LEU A 53 8.92 -1.20 -5.74
CA LEU A 53 8.56 -2.50 -5.19
C LEU A 53 9.72 -3.11 -4.39
N ARG A 54 10.96 -3.00 -4.87
CA ARG A 54 12.15 -3.46 -4.15
C ARG A 54 12.27 -2.81 -2.78
N GLN A 55 12.05 -1.50 -2.69
CA GLN A 55 12.10 -0.76 -1.43
C GLN A 55 11.07 -1.29 -0.41
N LEU A 56 9.87 -1.66 -0.86
CA LEU A 56 8.86 -2.26 0.02
C LEU A 56 9.35 -3.59 0.59
N VAL A 57 9.86 -4.47 -0.27
CA VAL A 57 10.36 -5.79 0.16
C VAL A 57 11.55 -5.67 1.11
N GLU A 58 12.48 -4.77 0.83
CA GLU A 58 13.61 -4.51 1.73
C GLU A 58 13.14 -4.00 3.10
N PHE A 59 12.13 -3.15 3.10
CA PHE A 59 11.60 -2.62 4.34
C PHE A 59 10.86 -3.66 5.18
N GLU A 60 10.24 -4.68 4.58
CA GLU A 60 9.72 -5.85 5.30
C GLU A 60 10.81 -6.53 6.14
N THR A 61 11.99 -6.69 5.56
CA THR A 61 13.13 -7.29 6.27
C THR A 61 13.56 -6.43 7.47
N VAL A 62 13.55 -5.12 7.32
CA VAL A 62 13.85 -4.19 8.42
C VAL A 62 12.82 -4.32 9.55
N ILE A 63 11.52 -4.36 9.21
CA ILE A 63 10.43 -4.52 10.18
C ILE A 63 10.56 -5.84 10.94
N ALA A 64 10.74 -6.96 10.22
CA ALA A 64 10.84 -8.28 10.80
C ALA A 64 12.05 -8.39 11.74
N ARG A 65 13.21 -7.86 11.33
CA ARG A 65 14.43 -7.86 12.14
C ARG A 65 14.26 -6.99 13.40
N GLU A 66 13.77 -5.76 13.27
CA GLU A 66 13.56 -4.88 14.43
C GLU A 66 12.61 -5.53 15.44
N TYR A 67 11.56 -6.18 14.96
CA TYR A 67 10.61 -6.85 15.82
C TYR A 67 11.23 -8.10 16.50
N ALA A 68 12.02 -8.88 15.79
CA ALA A 68 12.74 -10.03 16.37
C ALA A 68 13.72 -9.61 17.48
N GLU A 69 14.41 -8.48 17.30
CA GLU A 69 15.39 -7.99 18.27
C GLU A 69 14.74 -7.33 19.50
N ARG A 70 13.60 -6.65 19.34
CA ARG A 70 13.02 -5.78 20.37
C ARG A 70 11.67 -6.25 20.91
N ASN A 71 11.05 -7.21 20.25
CA ASN A 71 9.64 -7.61 20.46
C ASN A 71 8.65 -6.44 20.37
N THR A 72 9.05 -5.35 19.71
CA THR A 72 8.25 -4.15 19.45
C THR A 72 8.79 -3.41 18.24
N LEU A 73 7.97 -2.52 17.66
CA LEU A 73 8.39 -1.62 16.59
C LEU A 73 8.49 -0.19 17.13
N ARG A 74 9.55 0.52 16.75
CA ARG A 74 9.67 1.95 17.07
C ARG A 74 8.60 2.76 16.36
N THR A 75 8.24 3.88 16.93
CA THR A 75 7.25 4.81 16.36
C THR A 75 7.64 5.28 14.97
N GLU A 76 8.94 5.54 14.74
CA GLU A 76 9.46 5.95 13.43
C GLU A 76 9.28 4.83 12.39
N THR A 77 9.58 3.59 12.76
CA THR A 77 9.41 2.43 11.89
C THR A 77 7.95 2.20 11.55
N LEU A 78 7.04 2.31 12.54
CA LEU A 78 5.59 2.24 12.31
C LEU A 78 5.11 3.36 11.39
N ARG A 79 5.54 4.61 11.62
CA ARG A 79 5.16 5.75 10.79
C ARG A 79 5.67 5.58 9.36
N LYS A 80 6.92 5.18 9.18
CA LYS A 80 7.50 4.91 7.86
C LYS A 80 6.75 3.78 7.15
N ALA A 81 6.46 2.68 7.83
CA ALA A 81 5.66 1.58 7.29
C ALA A 81 4.30 2.07 6.80
N LYS A 82 3.59 2.86 7.60
CA LYS A 82 2.28 3.39 7.22
C LYS A 82 2.37 4.35 6.03
N ARG A 83 3.39 5.19 5.95
CA ARG A 83 3.63 6.07 4.79
C ARG A 83 3.98 5.29 3.52
N MET A 84 4.65 4.16 3.65
CA MET A 84 4.94 3.25 2.53
C MET A 84 3.74 2.37 2.13
N GLY A 85 2.59 2.49 2.80
CA GLY A 85 1.36 1.76 2.45
C GLY A 85 1.18 0.40 3.14
N PHE A 86 2.00 0.04 4.11
CA PHE A 86 1.82 -1.22 4.84
C PHE A 86 0.50 -1.21 5.64
N ALA A 87 -0.38 -2.15 5.32
CA ALA A 87 -1.61 -2.36 6.08
C ALA A 87 -1.31 -2.92 7.47
N ASP A 88 -2.18 -2.64 8.45
CA ASP A 88 -2.04 -3.19 9.79
C ASP A 88 -2.04 -4.74 9.77
N LYS A 89 -2.83 -5.33 8.87
CA LYS A 89 -2.83 -6.78 8.61
C LYS A 89 -1.47 -7.29 8.14
N HIS A 90 -0.81 -6.58 7.23
CA HIS A 90 0.50 -6.95 6.71
C HIS A 90 1.58 -6.85 7.80
N LEU A 91 1.58 -5.75 8.57
CA LEU A 91 2.45 -5.62 9.73
C LEU A 91 2.23 -6.74 10.76
N GLY A 92 0.98 -7.16 10.94
CA GLY A 92 0.63 -8.31 11.76
C GLY A 92 1.28 -9.61 11.29
N LEU A 93 1.28 -9.86 9.98
CA LEU A 93 1.96 -11.04 9.40
C LEU A 93 3.47 -11.03 9.67
N LEU A 94 4.12 -9.87 9.54
CA LEU A 94 5.56 -9.72 9.75
C LEU A 94 5.97 -9.86 11.22
N THR A 95 5.08 -9.54 12.15
CA THR A 95 5.35 -9.52 13.60
C THR A 95 4.70 -10.66 14.38
N GLY A 96 3.89 -11.48 13.71
CA GLY A 96 3.12 -12.54 14.38
C GLY A 96 1.95 -12.04 15.22
N LYS A 97 1.52 -10.78 15.04
CA LYS A 97 0.40 -10.14 15.75
C LYS A 97 -0.86 -10.11 14.90
N SER A 98 -1.99 -9.96 15.55
CA SER A 98 -3.26 -9.69 14.87
C SER A 98 -3.29 -8.24 14.35
N GLU A 99 -4.08 -8.00 13.31
CA GLU A 99 -4.34 -6.65 12.79
C GLU A 99 -4.84 -5.68 13.90
N ARG A 100 -5.68 -6.19 14.80
CA ARG A 100 -6.23 -5.39 15.91
C ARG A 100 -5.15 -4.95 16.90
N GLU A 101 -4.19 -5.83 17.22
CA GLU A 101 -3.07 -5.50 18.09
C GLU A 101 -2.17 -4.44 17.45
N ILE A 102 -1.82 -4.60 16.16
CA ILE A 102 -1.03 -3.60 15.43
C ILE A 102 -1.75 -2.25 15.41
N ARG A 103 -3.05 -2.26 15.14
CA ARG A 103 -3.86 -1.03 15.17
C ARG A 103 -3.83 -0.35 16.54
N SER A 104 -3.91 -1.12 17.60
CA SER A 104 -3.85 -0.59 18.98
C SER A 104 -2.46 0.02 19.27
N ILE A 105 -1.40 -0.70 18.92
CA ILE A 105 -0.01 -0.25 19.11
C ILE A 105 0.24 1.07 18.38
N ARG A 106 -0.11 1.14 17.07
CA ARG A 106 0.14 2.38 16.31
C ARG A 106 -0.69 3.56 16.79
N LYS A 107 -1.94 3.33 17.24
CA LYS A 107 -2.76 4.39 17.83
C LYS A 107 -2.18 4.91 19.14
N ALA A 108 -1.72 4.03 20.01
CA ALA A 108 -1.04 4.39 21.25
C ALA A 108 0.27 5.17 20.97
N ALA A 109 0.98 4.84 19.89
CA ALA A 109 2.17 5.56 19.44
C ALA A 109 1.85 6.88 18.70
N GLY A 110 0.59 7.30 18.59
CA GLY A 110 0.18 8.51 17.87
C GLY A 110 0.36 8.43 16.35
N VAL A 111 0.45 7.22 15.79
CA VAL A 111 0.52 7.01 14.33
C VAL A 111 -0.90 6.88 13.80
N LEU A 112 -1.50 8.02 13.50
CA LEU A 112 -2.87 8.15 13.00
C LEU A 112 -2.86 8.64 11.55
N PRO A 113 -3.88 8.26 10.75
CA PRO A 113 -4.03 8.84 9.43
C PRO A 113 -4.43 10.31 9.54
N SER A 114 -4.02 11.08 8.56
CA SER A 114 -4.49 12.43 8.27
C SER A 114 -5.22 12.44 6.94
N TYR A 115 -5.98 13.49 6.70
CA TYR A 115 -6.77 13.66 5.49
C TYR A 115 -6.38 14.97 4.84
N LYS A 116 -6.09 14.92 3.55
CA LYS A 116 -5.71 16.07 2.75
C LYS A 116 -6.70 16.30 1.63
N ILE A 117 -6.89 17.56 1.28
CA ILE A 117 -7.71 17.97 0.15
C ILE A 117 -6.96 17.63 -1.14
N VAL A 118 -7.67 17.13 -2.14
CA VAL A 118 -7.10 16.93 -3.47
C VAL A 118 -6.96 18.28 -4.15
N ASP A 119 -5.72 18.67 -4.42
CA ASP A 119 -5.43 19.85 -5.21
C ASP A 119 -5.62 19.54 -6.71
N THR A 120 -6.64 20.14 -7.31
CA THR A 120 -6.94 19.98 -8.74
C THR A 120 -6.39 21.13 -9.59
N CYS A 121 -5.68 22.07 -8.97
CA CYS A 121 -5.21 23.30 -9.62
C CYS A 121 -3.68 23.37 -9.67
N ALA A 122 -2.96 22.28 -9.37
CA ALA A 122 -1.50 22.19 -9.41
C ALA A 122 -0.80 23.29 -8.59
N ALA A 123 -1.40 23.72 -7.47
CA ALA A 123 -0.97 24.83 -6.62
C ALA A 123 -0.91 26.22 -7.30
N GLU A 124 -1.44 26.34 -8.51
CA GLU A 124 -1.53 27.64 -9.20
C GLU A 124 -2.63 28.52 -8.62
N PHE A 125 -3.70 27.92 -8.12
CA PHE A 125 -4.84 28.57 -7.48
C PHE A 125 -5.28 27.78 -6.25
N GLU A 126 -6.01 28.47 -5.34
CA GLU A 126 -6.62 27.79 -4.20
C GLU A 126 -7.67 26.78 -4.68
N SER A 127 -7.51 25.51 -4.26
CA SER A 127 -8.40 24.43 -4.65
C SER A 127 -9.51 24.25 -3.63
N PHE A 128 -10.76 24.40 -4.07
CA PHE A 128 -11.98 24.19 -3.27
C PHE A 128 -12.70 22.90 -3.65
N THR A 129 -12.00 21.79 -3.65
CA THR A 129 -12.61 20.50 -4.00
C THR A 129 -13.18 19.81 -2.77
N PRO A 130 -14.30 19.08 -2.90
CA PRO A 130 -14.84 18.26 -1.80
C PRO A 130 -14.13 16.91 -1.67
N TYR A 131 -13.00 16.69 -2.35
CA TYR A 131 -12.29 15.42 -2.40
C TYR A 131 -11.17 15.40 -1.39
N PHE A 132 -11.10 14.31 -0.63
CA PHE A 132 -10.05 14.05 0.34
C PHE A 132 -9.38 12.72 0.05
N TYR A 133 -8.11 12.64 0.39
CA TYR A 133 -7.39 11.38 0.44
C TYR A 133 -6.78 11.17 1.83
N SER A 134 -6.61 9.91 2.21
CA SER A 134 -6.00 9.51 3.46
C SER A 134 -4.51 9.31 3.29
N THR A 135 -3.72 9.83 4.23
CA THR A 135 -2.26 9.69 4.28
C THR A 135 -1.79 9.54 5.73
N TYR A 136 -0.50 9.29 5.93
CA TYR A 136 0.15 9.33 7.25
C TYR A 136 1.16 10.47 7.37
N ASP A 137 1.00 11.50 6.57
CA ASP A 137 1.75 12.75 6.70
C ASP A 137 1.26 13.57 7.90
N PRO A 138 2.09 14.46 8.45
CA PRO A 138 1.79 15.10 9.74
C PRO A 138 0.65 16.12 9.70
N GLN A 139 0.32 16.67 8.54
CA GLN A 139 -0.69 17.72 8.41
C GLN A 139 -2.06 17.15 8.08
N ASN A 140 -3.08 17.55 8.80
CA ASN A 140 -4.48 17.20 8.55
C ASN A 140 -5.24 18.46 8.11
N GLU A 141 -5.86 18.40 6.93
CA GLU A 141 -6.63 19.49 6.33
C GLU A 141 -8.15 19.31 6.52
N SER A 142 -8.55 18.17 7.08
CA SER A 142 -9.95 17.92 7.41
C SER A 142 -10.37 18.73 8.63
N VAL A 143 -11.43 19.52 8.48
CA VAL A 143 -12.05 20.28 9.58
C VAL A 143 -13.32 19.57 10.03
N PRO A 144 -13.32 18.87 11.18
CA PRO A 144 -14.51 18.22 11.69
C PRO A 144 -15.60 19.24 12.04
N SER A 145 -16.86 18.93 11.72
CA SER A 145 -18.01 19.72 12.14
C SER A 145 -18.83 19.00 13.19
N ALA A 146 -19.62 19.71 13.98
CA ALA A 146 -20.55 19.15 14.97
C ALA A 146 -21.86 18.62 14.35
N ARG A 147 -22.05 18.75 13.02
CA ARG A 147 -23.26 18.29 12.33
C ARG A 147 -23.36 16.76 12.40
N LYS A 148 -24.59 16.25 12.41
CA LYS A 148 -24.84 14.82 12.15
C LYS A 148 -24.26 14.44 10.79
N LYS A 149 -23.62 13.28 10.73
CA LYS A 149 -22.94 12.78 9.53
C LYS A 149 -23.46 11.41 9.16
N VAL A 150 -23.66 11.19 7.88
CA VAL A 150 -23.91 9.88 7.28
C VAL A 150 -22.71 9.52 6.44
N VAL A 151 -22.20 8.30 6.59
CA VAL A 151 -21.12 7.76 5.77
C VAL A 151 -21.70 6.73 4.82
N ILE A 152 -21.50 6.95 3.52
CA ILE A 152 -21.87 6.00 2.49
C ILE A 152 -20.58 5.32 2.04
N LEU A 153 -20.54 3.99 2.17
CA LEU A 153 -19.39 3.20 1.74
C LEU A 153 -19.62 2.71 0.31
N GLY A 154 -18.74 3.07 -0.58
CA GLY A 154 -18.75 2.66 -1.98
C GLY A 154 -17.39 2.15 -2.43
N GLY A 155 -17.36 1.52 -3.59
CA GLY A 155 -16.14 0.98 -4.18
C GLY A 155 -15.24 2.04 -4.80
N GLY A 156 -15.78 3.24 -5.06
CA GLY A 156 -15.09 4.29 -5.80
C GLY A 156 -14.73 3.90 -7.23
N PRO A 157 -13.96 4.72 -7.94
CA PRO A 157 -13.44 4.40 -9.26
C PRO A 157 -12.42 3.27 -9.18
N ASN A 158 -12.60 2.23 -10.01
CA ASN A 158 -11.79 1.00 -9.98
C ASN A 158 -10.70 0.97 -11.07
N ARG A 159 -10.63 1.98 -11.94
CA ARG A 159 -9.70 2.04 -13.07
C ARG A 159 -9.18 3.46 -13.25
N ILE A 160 -8.00 3.58 -13.83
CA ILE A 160 -7.50 4.87 -14.31
C ILE A 160 -8.45 5.45 -15.35
N GLY A 161 -8.79 6.73 -15.24
CA GLY A 161 -9.73 7.44 -16.12
C GLY A 161 -11.20 7.33 -15.72
N GLN A 162 -11.52 6.58 -14.66
CA GLN A 162 -12.86 6.61 -14.06
C GLN A 162 -12.92 7.71 -12.99
N GLY A 163 -13.99 8.50 -13.01
CA GLY A 163 -14.33 9.49 -11.99
C GLY A 163 -15.49 9.06 -11.10
N ILE A 164 -16.02 10.00 -10.35
CA ILE A 164 -17.16 9.77 -9.42
C ILE A 164 -18.46 9.40 -10.15
N GLU A 165 -18.57 9.68 -11.43
CA GLU A 165 -19.71 9.30 -12.29
C GLU A 165 -19.91 7.79 -12.36
N PHE A 166 -18.87 7.01 -12.10
CA PHE A 166 -18.95 5.55 -12.05
C PHE A 166 -19.40 5.00 -10.68
N ASP A 167 -19.50 5.88 -9.68
CA ASP A 167 -20.03 5.54 -8.35
C ASP A 167 -21.47 6.06 -8.18
N TYR A 168 -22.29 5.81 -9.17
CA TYR A 168 -23.67 6.27 -9.27
C TYR A 168 -24.52 5.95 -8.03
N CYS A 169 -24.37 4.75 -7.48
CA CYS A 169 -25.12 4.32 -6.31
C CYS A 169 -24.79 5.16 -5.07
N CYS A 170 -23.53 5.51 -4.84
CA CYS A 170 -23.12 6.35 -3.72
C CYS A 170 -23.59 7.80 -3.91
N VAL A 171 -23.51 8.31 -5.13
CA VAL A 171 -24.00 9.66 -5.46
C VAL A 171 -25.51 9.76 -5.21
N HIS A 172 -26.31 8.79 -5.66
CA HIS A 172 -27.74 8.74 -5.37
C HIS A 172 -28.06 8.55 -3.90
N GLY A 173 -27.22 7.84 -3.17
CA GLY A 173 -27.38 7.68 -1.72
C GLY A 173 -27.14 8.96 -0.92
N ILE A 174 -26.48 9.96 -1.50
CA ILE A 174 -26.20 11.27 -0.89
C ILE A 174 -27.36 12.24 -1.10
N MET A 175 -28.08 12.10 -2.21
CA MET A 175 -29.24 12.92 -2.55
C MET A 175 -30.48 12.54 -1.72
#